data_7a75748c306734015e5297dfe2c1c65c
#
_entry.id   7a75748c306734015e5297dfe2c1c65c
#
_cell.length_a   1.000
_cell.length_b   1.000
_cell.length_c   1.000
_cell.angle_alpha   90.00
_cell.angle_beta   90.00
_cell.angle_gamma   90.00
#
_symmetry.space_group_name_H-M   'P 1'
#
loop_
_entity.id
_entity.type
_entity.pdbx_description
1 polymer ?
#
loop_
_entity_poly.entity_id
_entity_poly.type
_entity_poly.pdbx_seq_one_letter_code
_entity_poly.pdbx_strand_id
1 'polypeptide(L)'
;MKLFITILLIFYTLPSFASVNGKGIVCQCIECKPDHLDPSSYMPNNKPTEIGFHFKTNKVAIYYITKVGDNIKVSENIQTTLRKKKRFSSDENEIKWTYKDSINLYAYSLDRKTLILTKMNILKNEIYNTRKCEPFSEIDFFQKMNELSEIYQNIYDNKSNKNKI
;
A
#
# COMPACT_ATOMS: atom_id res chain seq x y z
N MET A 1 26.84 -52.01 -26.97
CA MET A 1 26.71 -50.56 -27.06
C MET A 1 25.37 -50.17 -26.41
N LYS A 2 25.39 -49.73 -25.12
CA LYS A 2 24.18 -49.37 -24.39
C LYS A 2 24.04 -47.85 -24.44
N LEU A 3 22.98 -47.41 -25.14
CA LEU A 3 22.65 -46.02 -25.27
C LEU A 3 22.00 -45.53 -23.95
N PHE A 4 22.72 -44.76 -23.15
CA PHE A 4 22.16 -44.07 -21.97
C PHE A 4 21.37 -42.83 -22.45
N ILE A 5 20.05 -42.94 -22.46
CA ILE A 5 19.17 -41.80 -22.67
C ILE A 5 19.08 -41.09 -21.32
N THR A 6 19.87 -40.03 -21.18
CA THR A 6 19.77 -39.11 -20.03
C THR A 6 18.54 -38.19 -20.27
N ILE A 7 17.41 -38.57 -19.68
CA ILE A 7 16.23 -37.69 -19.65
C ILE A 7 16.57 -36.53 -18.70
N LEU A 8 16.92 -35.40 -19.31
CA LEU A 8 17.06 -34.13 -18.58
C LEU A 8 15.65 -33.65 -18.21
N LEU A 9 15.19 -34.01 -17.01
CA LEU A 9 14.00 -33.44 -16.38
C LEU A 9 14.29 -31.97 -16.09
N ILE A 10 14.01 -31.12 -17.08
CA ILE A 10 13.92 -29.68 -16.87
C ILE A 10 12.67 -29.45 -15.96
N PHE A 11 12.90 -29.38 -14.68
CA PHE A 11 11.92 -28.84 -13.76
C PHE A 11 11.67 -27.39 -14.17
N TYR A 12 10.70 -27.18 -15.03
CA TYR A 12 10.05 -25.89 -15.15
C TYR A 12 9.44 -25.60 -13.77
N THR A 13 10.18 -24.89 -12.93
CA THR A 13 9.60 -24.25 -11.78
C THR A 13 8.61 -23.23 -12.34
N LEU A 14 7.37 -23.66 -12.51
CA LEU A 14 6.27 -22.74 -12.73
C LEU A 14 6.40 -21.68 -11.61
N PRO A 15 6.41 -20.39 -11.95
CA PRO A 15 6.44 -19.38 -10.93
C PRO A 15 5.23 -19.64 -10.05
N SER A 16 5.48 -20.19 -8.87
CA SER A 16 4.47 -20.35 -7.84
C SER A 16 3.90 -18.95 -7.65
N PHE A 17 2.62 -18.75 -8.00
CA PHE A 17 1.93 -17.51 -7.74
C PHE A 17 2.00 -17.29 -6.23
N ALA A 18 3.07 -16.60 -5.80
CA ALA A 18 3.33 -16.41 -4.39
C ALA A 18 2.09 -15.73 -3.81
N SER A 19 1.43 -16.44 -2.90
CA SER A 19 0.27 -15.92 -2.19
C SER A 19 0.61 -14.53 -1.70
N VAL A 20 -0.22 -13.54 -2.00
CA VAL A 20 -0.07 -12.18 -1.47
C VAL A 20 -0.53 -12.09 -0.01
N ASN A 21 -1.13 -13.15 0.51
CA ASN A 21 -1.57 -13.22 1.89
C ASN A 21 -0.39 -13.13 2.87
N GLY A 22 -0.49 -12.30 3.89
CA GLY A 22 0.59 -12.02 4.83
C GLY A 22 1.69 -11.11 4.25
N LYS A 23 1.49 -10.52 3.07
CA LYS A 23 2.44 -9.54 2.49
C LYS A 23 1.90 -8.13 2.58
N GLY A 24 2.80 -7.17 2.66
CA GLY A 24 2.49 -5.75 2.59
C GLY A 24 3.09 -5.09 1.37
N ILE A 25 2.54 -3.96 0.99
CA ILE A 25 3.14 -3.03 0.04
C ILE A 25 3.12 -1.63 0.65
N VAL A 26 4.20 -0.87 0.44
CA VAL A 26 4.28 0.55 0.78
C VAL A 26 4.33 1.35 -0.51
N CYS A 27 3.45 2.32 -0.63
CA CYS A 27 3.21 3.00 -1.90
C CYS A 27 3.44 4.51 -1.76
N GLN A 28 4.37 5.02 -2.55
CA GLN A 28 4.68 6.44 -2.67
C GLN A 28 3.86 7.08 -3.80
N CYS A 29 3.42 8.31 -3.60
CA CYS A 29 2.64 9.03 -4.60
C CYS A 29 3.46 9.40 -5.85
N ILE A 30 2.89 9.15 -7.03
CA ILE A 30 3.34 9.71 -8.31
C ILE A 30 2.44 10.88 -8.68
N GLU A 31 1.12 10.61 -8.75
CA GLU A 31 0.08 11.60 -9.03
C GLU A 31 -1.07 11.38 -8.05
N CYS A 32 -1.23 12.27 -7.08
CA CYS A 32 -2.24 12.13 -6.05
C CYS A 32 -3.03 13.42 -5.88
N LYS A 33 -4.35 13.29 -5.89
CA LYS A 33 -5.23 14.37 -5.42
C LYS A 33 -5.18 14.40 -3.88
N PRO A 34 -5.32 15.59 -3.27
CA PRO A 34 -5.43 15.70 -1.83
C PRO A 34 -6.55 14.81 -1.32
N ASP A 35 -6.24 13.96 -0.35
CA ASP A 35 -7.22 13.12 0.34
C ASP A 35 -7.42 13.71 1.75
N HIS A 36 -8.66 13.72 2.24
CA HIS A 36 -8.96 14.17 3.60
C HIS A 36 -8.28 13.31 4.70
N LEU A 37 -7.82 12.11 4.33
CA LEU A 37 -7.00 11.25 5.18
C LEU A 37 -5.49 11.46 4.96
N ASP A 38 -5.12 12.35 4.01
CA ASP A 38 -3.73 12.62 3.73
C ASP A 38 -3.16 13.58 4.79
N PRO A 39 -2.21 13.15 5.60
CA PRO A 39 -1.58 13.98 6.60
C PRO A 39 -0.63 15.04 6.03
N SER A 40 -0.70 15.34 4.74
CA SER A 40 0.18 16.29 4.05
C SER A 40 0.20 17.70 4.67
N SER A 41 -0.86 18.06 5.41
CA SER A 41 -0.96 19.38 6.07
C SER A 41 0.17 19.68 7.06
N TYR A 42 0.84 18.67 7.61
CA TYR A 42 1.99 18.84 8.50
C TYR A 42 3.33 18.52 7.82
N MET A 43 3.29 18.06 6.55
CA MET A 43 4.49 17.78 5.79
C MET A 43 5.07 19.04 5.12
N PRO A 44 6.39 19.12 4.97
CA PRO A 44 7.00 20.13 4.12
C PRO A 44 6.45 20.04 2.70
N ASN A 45 6.04 21.18 2.14
CA ASN A 45 5.52 21.30 0.77
C ASN A 45 4.19 20.54 0.49
N ASN A 46 3.41 20.21 1.52
CA ASN A 46 2.14 19.50 1.39
C ASN A 46 2.20 18.26 0.49
N LYS A 47 3.32 17.52 0.55
CA LYS A 47 3.48 16.29 -0.24
C LYS A 47 2.69 15.16 0.40
N PRO A 48 1.95 14.37 -0.40
CA PRO A 48 1.25 13.19 0.11
C PRO A 48 2.25 12.19 0.69
N THR A 49 1.88 11.60 1.83
CA THR A 49 2.69 10.58 2.50
C THR A 49 2.57 9.23 1.80
N GLU A 50 3.46 8.32 2.18
CA GLU A 50 3.33 6.92 1.83
C GLU A 50 2.11 6.31 2.50
N ILE A 51 1.51 5.33 1.81
CA ILE A 51 0.39 4.54 2.30
C ILE A 51 0.80 3.08 2.26
N GLY A 52 0.56 2.37 3.36
CA GLY A 52 0.75 0.94 3.44
C GLY A 52 -0.54 0.16 3.16
N PHE A 53 -0.42 -0.97 2.48
CA PHE A 53 -1.51 -1.93 2.30
C PHE A 53 -1.01 -3.30 2.74
N HIS A 54 -1.73 -3.95 3.66
CA HIS A 54 -1.40 -5.28 4.13
C HIS A 54 -2.51 -6.26 3.75
N PHE A 55 -2.15 -7.33 3.05
CA PHE A 55 -3.07 -8.35 2.54
C PHE A 55 -3.23 -9.47 3.58
N LYS A 56 -4.35 -9.46 4.29
CA LYS A 56 -4.71 -10.48 5.30
C LYS A 56 -5.88 -11.32 4.81
N THR A 57 -5.76 -12.63 4.78
CA THR A 57 -6.82 -13.61 4.53
C THR A 57 -8.12 -13.03 3.94
N ASN A 58 -8.14 -12.69 2.68
CA ASN A 58 -9.25 -12.06 1.96
C ASN A 58 -9.59 -10.59 2.35
N LYS A 59 -8.71 -9.88 3.06
CA LYS A 59 -8.88 -8.48 3.43
C LYS A 59 -7.65 -7.68 3.05
N VAL A 60 -7.84 -6.41 2.73
CA VAL A 60 -6.77 -5.43 2.61
C VAL A 60 -6.93 -4.44 3.75
N ALA A 61 -5.94 -4.37 4.64
CA ALA A 61 -5.84 -3.33 5.65
C ALA A 61 -5.01 -2.17 5.09
N ILE A 62 -5.46 -0.95 5.31
CA ILE A 62 -4.79 0.27 4.85
C ILE A 62 -4.17 0.95 6.06
N TYR A 63 -2.88 1.30 5.94
CA TYR A 63 -2.10 1.95 6.97
C TYR A 63 -1.69 3.34 6.51
N TYR A 64 -1.95 4.32 7.35
CA TYR A 64 -1.60 5.72 7.13
C TYR A 64 -0.63 6.19 8.21
N ILE A 65 0.20 7.16 7.85
CA ILE A 65 1.00 7.90 8.80
C ILE A 65 0.18 9.13 9.18
N THR A 66 -0.26 9.21 10.43
CA THR A 66 -1.19 10.24 10.91
C THR A 66 -0.61 10.99 12.08
N LYS A 67 -1.02 12.27 12.22
CA LYS A 67 -0.72 13.10 13.39
C LYS A 67 -1.80 12.91 14.47
N VAL A 68 -1.38 12.58 15.69
CA VAL A 68 -2.24 12.46 16.87
C VAL A 68 -1.64 13.30 18.00
N GLY A 69 -2.21 14.48 18.25
CA GLY A 69 -1.57 15.50 19.11
C GLY A 69 -0.25 15.96 18.48
N ASP A 70 0.85 15.87 19.22
CA ASP A 70 2.20 16.22 18.74
C ASP A 70 2.98 14.99 18.23
N ASN A 71 2.35 13.83 18.19
CA ASN A 71 3.00 12.59 17.75
C ASN A 71 2.55 12.17 16.35
N ILE A 72 3.49 11.68 15.57
CA ILE A 72 3.25 11.01 14.29
C ILE A 72 3.18 9.51 14.55
N LYS A 73 2.13 8.85 14.06
CA LYS A 73 1.88 7.43 14.29
C LYS A 73 1.41 6.73 13.04
N VAL A 74 1.70 5.44 12.97
CA VAL A 74 1.06 4.54 12.01
C VAL A 74 -0.32 4.20 12.52
N SER A 75 -1.34 4.47 11.69
CA SER A 75 -2.73 4.18 12.01
C SER A 75 -3.33 3.25 10.97
N GLU A 76 -3.92 2.15 11.41
CA GLU A 76 -4.74 1.31 10.55
C GLU A 76 -6.09 1.97 10.31
N ASN A 77 -6.55 2.02 9.08
CA ASN A 77 -7.89 2.49 8.80
C ASN A 77 -8.91 1.42 9.17
N ILE A 78 -9.46 1.57 10.39
CA ILE A 78 -10.43 0.66 11.00
C ILE A 78 -11.73 0.58 10.18
N GLN A 79 -12.09 1.61 9.44
CA GLN A 79 -13.30 1.61 8.61
C GLN A 79 -13.27 0.55 7.50
N THR A 80 -12.08 0.09 7.11
CA THR A 80 -11.93 -1.00 6.14
C THR A 80 -12.16 -2.38 6.78
N THR A 81 -12.06 -2.51 8.09
CA THR A 81 -12.15 -3.79 8.80
C THR A 81 -13.55 -4.12 9.31
N LEU A 82 -14.39 -3.11 9.60
CA LEU A 82 -15.64 -3.31 10.33
C LEU A 82 -16.90 -3.52 9.47
N ARG A 83 -16.92 -3.17 8.20
CA ARG A 83 -18.13 -3.26 7.39
C ARG A 83 -17.93 -3.97 6.06
N LYS A 84 -18.21 -5.29 6.08
CA LYS A 84 -18.25 -6.22 4.95
C LYS A 84 -16.87 -6.68 4.46
N LYS A 85 -16.68 -7.99 4.50
CA LYS A 85 -15.55 -8.75 3.94
C LYS A 85 -15.15 -8.22 2.56
N LYS A 86 -14.25 -7.25 2.52
CA LYS A 86 -13.71 -6.78 1.25
C LYS A 86 -12.67 -7.79 0.82
N ARG A 87 -13.08 -8.64 -0.10
CA ARG A 87 -12.19 -9.58 -0.75
C ARG A 87 -11.38 -8.83 -1.78
N PHE A 88 -10.10 -9.06 -1.80
CA PHE A 88 -9.31 -8.75 -2.98
C PHE A 88 -9.34 -9.94 -3.92
N SER A 89 -9.23 -9.69 -5.23
CA SER A 89 -8.90 -10.68 -6.23
C SER A 89 -7.44 -10.54 -6.61
N SER A 90 -6.78 -11.66 -6.87
CA SER A 90 -5.38 -11.66 -7.28
C SER A 90 -5.19 -12.72 -8.35
N ASP A 91 -4.62 -12.31 -9.47
CA ASP A 91 -4.12 -13.19 -10.54
C ASP A 91 -2.61 -12.95 -10.77
N GLU A 92 -2.06 -13.48 -11.84
CA GLU A 92 -0.63 -13.36 -12.17
C GLU A 92 -0.19 -11.93 -12.51
N ASN A 93 -1.11 -11.09 -12.99
CA ASN A 93 -0.81 -9.78 -13.50
C ASN A 93 -1.26 -8.67 -12.53
N GLU A 94 -2.31 -8.90 -11.74
CA GLU A 94 -2.99 -7.82 -11.04
C GLU A 94 -3.59 -8.26 -9.70
N ILE A 95 -3.65 -7.31 -8.75
CA ILE A 95 -4.39 -7.44 -7.50
C ILE A 95 -5.42 -6.32 -7.46
N LYS A 96 -6.71 -6.67 -7.27
CA LYS A 96 -7.83 -5.73 -7.25
C LYS A 96 -8.62 -5.79 -5.97
N TRP A 97 -9.05 -4.62 -5.48
CA TRP A 97 -10.02 -4.53 -4.39
C TRP A 97 -10.83 -3.25 -4.51
N THR A 98 -11.93 -3.19 -3.78
CA THR A 98 -12.78 -1.99 -3.71
C THR A 98 -12.85 -1.47 -2.28
N TYR A 99 -12.99 -0.18 -2.14
CA TYR A 99 -13.21 0.51 -0.89
C TYR A 99 -14.39 1.49 -1.03
N LYS A 100 -15.28 1.48 -0.05
CA LYS A 100 -16.40 2.41 0.02
C LYS A 100 -16.30 3.22 1.31
N ASP A 101 -16.22 4.53 1.21
CA ASP A 101 -16.49 5.44 2.32
C ASP A 101 -17.98 5.82 2.36
N SER A 102 -18.34 6.88 3.08
CA SER A 102 -19.72 7.35 3.19
C SER A 102 -20.30 7.85 1.87
N ILE A 103 -19.46 8.38 0.98
CA ILE A 103 -19.87 9.16 -0.21
C ILE A 103 -19.34 8.53 -1.49
N ASN A 104 -18.16 7.90 -1.45
CA ASN A 104 -17.45 7.45 -2.63
C ASN A 104 -17.26 5.94 -2.66
N LEU A 105 -17.17 5.39 -3.85
CA LEU A 105 -16.76 4.02 -4.10
C LEU A 105 -15.47 4.04 -4.92
N TYR A 106 -14.40 3.47 -4.35
CA TYR A 106 -13.10 3.41 -5.00
C TYR A 106 -12.76 1.99 -5.43
N ALA A 107 -12.18 1.86 -6.63
CA ALA A 107 -11.49 0.66 -7.07
C ALA A 107 -9.98 0.88 -6.98
N TYR A 108 -9.29 -0.11 -6.46
CA TYR A 108 -7.83 -0.19 -6.46
C TYR A 108 -7.39 -1.31 -7.38
N SER A 109 -6.36 -1.05 -8.15
CA SER A 109 -5.73 -2.00 -9.05
C SER A 109 -4.21 -1.84 -8.94
N LEU A 110 -3.53 -2.92 -8.51
CA LEU A 110 -2.08 -3.01 -8.45
C LEU A 110 -1.59 -3.91 -9.58
N ASP A 111 -0.89 -3.35 -10.53
CA ASP A 111 -0.14 -4.11 -11.53
C ASP A 111 1.09 -4.76 -10.88
N ARG A 112 1.19 -6.08 -10.95
CA ARG A 112 2.25 -6.85 -10.28
C ARG A 112 3.61 -6.79 -10.95
N LYS A 113 3.66 -6.42 -12.23
CA LYS A 113 4.91 -6.29 -12.99
C LYS A 113 5.54 -4.92 -12.78
N THR A 114 4.72 -3.88 -12.88
CA THR A 114 5.19 -2.50 -12.75
C THR A 114 5.15 -2.00 -11.31
N LEU A 115 4.42 -2.67 -10.41
CA LEU A 115 4.14 -2.22 -9.05
C LEU A 115 3.49 -0.83 -9.01
N ILE A 116 2.69 -0.54 -10.01
CA ILE A 116 1.88 0.68 -10.05
C ILE A 116 0.50 0.38 -9.48
N LEU A 117 0.13 1.14 -8.46
CA LEU A 117 -1.19 1.13 -7.85
C LEU A 117 -2.01 2.29 -8.39
N THR A 118 -3.16 1.99 -8.95
CA THR A 118 -4.15 3.00 -9.38
C THR A 118 -5.37 2.95 -8.45
N LYS A 119 -5.78 4.12 -7.94
CA LYS A 119 -7.04 4.32 -7.22
C LYS A 119 -7.99 5.10 -8.12
N MET A 120 -9.13 4.53 -8.46
CA MET A 120 -10.17 5.14 -9.28
C MET A 120 -11.44 5.37 -8.45
N ASN A 121 -12.04 6.54 -8.59
CA ASN A 121 -13.39 6.79 -8.08
C ASN A 121 -14.40 6.25 -9.10
N ILE A 122 -15.11 5.18 -8.74
CA ILE A 122 -16.04 4.50 -9.65
C ILE A 122 -17.23 5.41 -9.99
N LEU A 123 -17.73 6.17 -9.01
CA LEU A 123 -18.91 7.00 -9.19
C LEU A 123 -18.67 8.19 -10.13
N LYS A 124 -17.42 8.70 -10.14
CA LYS A 124 -17.00 9.82 -10.99
C LYS A 124 -16.29 9.37 -12.26
N ASN A 125 -15.99 8.08 -12.38
CA ASN A 125 -15.23 7.49 -13.49
C ASN A 125 -13.88 8.22 -13.73
N GLU A 126 -13.15 8.54 -12.66
CA GLU A 126 -11.87 9.24 -12.75
C GLU A 126 -10.77 8.57 -11.93
N ILE A 127 -9.53 8.62 -12.44
CA ILE A 127 -8.35 8.22 -11.69
C ILE A 127 -8.12 9.26 -10.59
N TYR A 128 -8.06 8.78 -9.36
CA TYR A 128 -7.90 9.62 -8.19
C TYR A 128 -6.43 9.73 -7.77
N ASN A 129 -5.72 8.59 -7.73
CA ASN A 129 -4.31 8.53 -7.35
C ASN A 129 -3.60 7.45 -8.15
N THR A 130 -2.33 7.73 -8.49
CA THR A 130 -1.37 6.77 -9.01
C THR A 130 -0.15 6.74 -8.10
N ARG A 131 0.26 5.54 -7.68
CA ARG A 131 1.37 5.36 -6.73
C ARG A 131 2.33 4.28 -7.20
N LYS A 132 3.62 4.44 -6.90
CA LYS A 132 4.64 3.40 -7.05
C LYS A 132 4.76 2.66 -5.73
N CYS A 133 4.72 1.33 -5.79
CA CYS A 133 4.74 0.48 -4.60
C CYS A 133 6.01 -0.36 -4.53
N GLU A 134 6.38 -0.72 -3.30
CA GLU A 134 7.39 -1.72 -2.98
C GLU A 134 6.75 -2.83 -2.16
N PRO A 135 7.04 -4.12 -2.48
CA PRO A 135 6.52 -5.26 -1.74
C PRO A 135 7.42 -5.60 -0.55
N PHE A 136 6.80 -6.03 0.54
CA PHE A 136 7.47 -6.44 1.79
C PHE A 136 6.89 -7.74 2.33
N SER A 137 7.70 -8.49 3.09
CA SER A 137 7.16 -9.50 4.00
C SER A 137 6.30 -8.82 5.08
N GLU A 138 5.54 -9.59 5.86
CA GLU A 138 4.72 -9.01 6.94
C GLU A 138 5.57 -8.26 7.98
N ILE A 139 6.68 -8.86 8.38
CA ILE A 139 7.59 -8.26 9.39
C ILE A 139 8.22 -6.98 8.83
N ASP A 140 8.79 -7.05 7.63
CA ASP A 140 9.46 -5.91 7.01
C ASP A 140 8.48 -4.78 6.70
N PHE A 141 7.21 -5.11 6.38
CA PHE A 141 6.17 -4.12 6.16
C PHE A 141 5.93 -3.26 7.40
N PHE A 142 5.74 -3.88 8.57
CA PHE A 142 5.51 -3.12 9.81
C PHE A 142 6.75 -2.37 10.25
N GLN A 143 7.93 -2.94 10.07
CA GLN A 143 9.18 -2.24 10.32
C GLN A 143 9.28 -0.99 9.42
N LYS A 144 9.03 -1.13 8.12
CA LYS A 144 9.05 -0.01 7.18
C LYS A 144 8.06 1.09 7.52
N MET A 145 6.83 0.74 7.92
CA MET A 145 5.83 1.73 8.34
C MET A 145 6.26 2.49 9.60
N ASN A 146 6.90 1.81 10.55
CA ASN A 146 7.43 2.45 11.76
C ASN A 146 8.61 3.39 11.43
N GLU A 147 9.56 2.97 10.61
CA GLU A 147 10.65 3.82 10.13
C GLU A 147 10.13 5.11 9.49
N LEU A 148 9.10 4.99 8.64
CA LEU A 148 8.47 6.15 8.01
C LEU A 148 7.83 7.08 9.07
N SER A 149 7.17 6.53 10.09
CA SER A 149 6.58 7.37 11.14
C SER A 149 7.64 8.15 11.93
N GLU A 150 8.80 7.56 12.18
CA GLU A 150 9.94 8.22 12.84
C GLU A 150 10.52 9.33 11.95
N ILE A 151 10.69 9.07 10.65
CA ILE A 151 11.15 10.08 9.69
C ILE A 151 10.20 11.29 9.70
N TYR A 152 8.89 11.03 9.66
CA TYR A 152 7.90 12.11 9.67
C TYR A 152 7.80 12.82 11.01
N GLN A 153 8.03 12.14 12.14
CA GLN A 153 8.15 12.78 13.45
C GLN A 153 9.30 13.79 13.45
N ASN A 154 10.47 13.38 13.01
CA ASN A 154 11.65 14.25 12.92
C ASN A 154 11.40 15.48 12.03
N ILE A 155 10.71 15.31 10.91
CA ILE A 155 10.32 16.41 10.02
C ILE A 155 9.37 17.38 10.74
N TYR A 156 8.38 16.84 11.44
CA TYR A 156 7.41 17.63 12.20
C TYR A 156 8.08 18.44 13.32
N ASP A 157 8.95 17.81 14.11
CA ASP A 157 9.65 18.45 15.22
C ASP A 157 10.56 19.58 14.74
N ASN A 158 11.28 19.36 13.65
CA ASN A 158 12.14 20.38 13.03
C ASN A 158 11.33 21.57 12.52
N LYS A 159 10.13 21.35 11.96
CA LYS A 159 9.23 22.42 11.51
C LYS A 159 8.64 23.18 12.70
N SER A 160 8.21 22.47 13.74
CA SER A 160 7.66 23.06 14.96
C SER A 160 8.68 23.95 15.68
N ASN A 161 9.93 23.54 15.76
CA ASN A 161 11.00 24.29 16.40
C ASN A 161 11.37 25.57 15.64
N LYS A 162 11.33 25.56 14.29
CA LYS A 162 11.57 26.75 13.46
C LYS A 162 10.49 27.83 13.61
N ASN A 163 9.28 27.44 13.97
CA ASN A 163 8.15 28.38 14.13
C ASN A 163 8.06 28.98 15.56
N LYS A 164 8.98 28.63 16.45
CA LYS A 164 9.04 29.15 17.83
C LYS A 164 10.03 30.31 17.99
N ILE A 165 10.68 30.75 16.92
CA ILE A 165 11.57 31.91 16.85
C ILE A 165 10.82 33.03 16.10
#